data_6f4461e92afcfb06572cf83a70d84530
#
_entry.id   6f4461e92afcfb06572cf83a70d84530
#
_cell.length_a   1.000
_cell.length_b   1.000
_cell.length_c   1.000
_cell.angle_alpha   90.00
_cell.angle_beta   90.00
_cell.angle_gamma   90.00
#
_symmetry.space_group_name_H-M   'P 1'
#
loop_
_entity.id
_entity.type
_entity.pdbx_description
1 polymer ?
#
loop_
_entity_poly.entity_id
_entity_poly.type
_entity_poly.pdbx_seq_one_letter_code
_entity_poly.pdbx_strand_id
1 'polypeptide(L)'
;SYAPQIAGKNYAQFIVNTTSIDDTEDILDLYADAWADRFPEAYVKFKQLDYQNVPSLEFRFYGSDIDSLRAAGDRLMDRMRRMPELMWVHSDYEDPRAVVDVRLDPVTAPQLGVTRTLAAVNLALAAGDVPVGAVWEGDYKLPVVLKNDVRRGERSLSDVGDTYVSSPVPGVSVPLRQIADVGPAWSESKIVHRNGMRCLTVTADLKRGANAMRVNSRISELIDKELTLPAGIATELGGAYEFDWETIPPIASGLTISLVIIFFFILVNFRKFGITLVVMASMSLCLFGAVVGLRIADFTIGLTSVLGFITLLGMIVRNVILMYQHAEDKRKVCHWSGRLAAYDAGKRRMVPIFLTTATTAVGVVPMMLGGSTFWAPVGITIFAGGIGSLILVVTILPVLYSKIYK
;
A
#
# COMPACT_ATOMS: atom_id res chain seq x y z
N SER A 1 12.11 -5.77 -1.75
CA SER A 1 12.87 -5.50 -0.52
C SER A 1 11.88 -5.14 0.57
N TYR A 2 11.88 -5.94 1.62
CA TYR A 2 11.03 -5.74 2.77
C TYR A 2 11.68 -4.68 3.68
N ALA A 3 11.00 -3.58 3.93
CA ALA A 3 11.40 -2.60 4.92
C ALA A 3 10.52 -2.75 6.17
N PRO A 4 11.08 -2.91 7.38
CA PRO A 4 10.30 -2.90 8.59
C PRO A 4 9.60 -1.55 8.75
N GLN A 5 8.32 -1.56 9.12
CA GLN A 5 7.54 -0.32 9.29
C GLN A 5 8.09 0.58 10.39
N ILE A 6 8.70 -0.01 11.41
CA ILE A 6 9.25 0.71 12.56
C ILE A 6 10.54 0.00 12.99
N ALA A 7 11.65 0.73 13.00
CA ALA A 7 12.89 0.24 13.59
C ALA A 7 12.92 0.66 15.08
N GLY A 8 12.82 -0.30 15.99
CA GLY A 8 12.83 -0.03 17.42
C GLY A 8 13.19 -1.27 18.24
N LYS A 9 13.65 -1.07 19.47
CA LYS A 9 13.96 -2.19 20.40
C LYS A 9 12.72 -2.94 20.88
N ASN A 10 11.54 -2.34 20.69
CA ASN A 10 10.22 -2.85 21.03
C ASN A 10 9.49 -3.47 19.83
N TYR A 11 10.18 -3.68 18.71
CA TYR A 11 9.62 -4.25 17.50
C TYR A 11 10.33 -5.55 17.13
N ALA A 12 9.56 -6.59 16.87
CA ALA A 12 10.05 -7.87 16.36
C ALA A 12 9.20 -8.30 15.16
N GLN A 13 9.85 -8.88 14.18
CA GLN A 13 9.20 -9.39 12.99
C GLN A 13 9.74 -10.74 12.59
N PHE A 14 8.83 -11.63 12.24
CA PHE A 14 9.14 -12.97 11.75
C PHE A 14 8.58 -13.13 10.34
N ILE A 15 9.41 -13.62 9.43
CA ILE A 15 8.97 -14.03 8.10
C ILE A 15 8.81 -15.55 8.16
N VAL A 16 7.58 -16.01 7.98
CA VAL A 16 7.25 -17.44 7.99
C VAL A 16 6.99 -17.87 6.55
N ASN A 17 7.76 -18.82 6.05
CA ASN A 17 7.54 -19.43 4.75
C ASN A 17 6.66 -20.66 4.94
N THR A 18 5.52 -20.69 4.31
CA THR A 18 4.60 -21.83 4.27
C THR A 18 4.88 -22.70 3.06
N THR A 19 4.35 -23.91 3.03
CA THR A 19 4.54 -24.85 1.92
C THR A 19 3.60 -24.58 0.75
N SER A 20 2.45 -23.97 1.02
CA SER A 20 1.46 -23.58 -0.01
C SER A 20 0.77 -22.25 0.33
N ILE A 21 0.02 -21.71 -0.62
CA ILE A 21 -0.83 -20.53 -0.40
C ILE A 21 -1.97 -20.87 0.55
N ASP A 22 -2.56 -22.06 0.37
CA ASP A 22 -3.66 -22.53 1.21
C ASP A 22 -3.22 -22.64 2.68
N ASP A 23 -2.02 -23.16 2.97
CA ASP A 23 -1.46 -23.17 4.33
C ASP A 23 -1.28 -21.75 4.91
N THR A 24 -0.94 -20.78 4.05
CA THR A 24 -0.83 -19.38 4.48
C THR A 24 -2.20 -18.83 4.88
N GLU A 25 -3.22 -19.12 4.09
CA GLU A 25 -4.59 -18.67 4.35
C GLU A 25 -5.17 -19.33 5.59
N ASP A 26 -4.95 -20.63 5.78
CA ASP A 26 -5.37 -21.38 6.97
C ASP A 26 -4.71 -20.81 8.24
N ILE A 27 -3.42 -20.50 8.20
CA ILE A 27 -2.70 -19.88 9.32
C ILE A 27 -3.28 -18.50 9.65
N LEU A 28 -3.56 -17.68 8.63
CA LEU A 28 -4.14 -16.36 8.82
C LEU A 28 -5.55 -16.44 9.42
N ASP A 29 -6.38 -17.36 8.94
CA ASP A 29 -7.75 -17.54 9.44
C ASP A 29 -7.79 -18.08 10.87
N LEU A 30 -6.86 -18.97 11.22
CA LEU A 30 -6.80 -19.57 12.56
C LEU A 30 -6.18 -18.63 13.61
N TYR A 31 -5.15 -17.89 13.25
CA TYR A 31 -4.32 -17.20 14.24
C TYR A 31 -4.47 -15.68 14.24
N ALA A 32 -4.82 -15.03 13.11
CA ALA A 32 -4.83 -13.58 13.05
C ALA A 32 -5.81 -12.97 14.06
N ASP A 33 -7.05 -13.42 14.09
CA ASP A 33 -8.07 -12.94 15.03
C ASP A 33 -7.83 -13.45 16.47
N ALA A 34 -7.40 -14.72 16.61
CA ALA A 34 -7.21 -15.35 17.92
C ALA A 34 -6.07 -14.73 18.73
N TRP A 35 -5.05 -14.19 18.06
CA TRP A 35 -3.85 -13.65 18.71
C TRP A 35 -3.77 -12.12 18.68
N ALA A 36 -4.63 -11.44 17.93
CA ALA A 36 -4.61 -9.98 17.79
C ALA A 36 -4.71 -9.27 19.15
N ASP A 37 -5.59 -9.75 20.03
CA ASP A 37 -5.89 -9.15 21.34
C ASP A 37 -5.41 -9.98 22.53
N ARG A 38 -4.57 -11.02 22.28
CA ARG A 38 -4.15 -11.95 23.36
C ARG A 38 -3.14 -11.34 24.32
N PHE A 39 -2.36 -10.40 23.87
CA PHE A 39 -1.31 -9.76 24.66
C PHE A 39 -1.68 -8.28 24.88
N PRO A 40 -2.07 -7.89 26.11
CA PRO A 40 -2.42 -6.48 26.40
C PRO A 40 -1.24 -5.50 26.18
N GLU A 41 -0.01 -6.00 26.26
CA GLU A 41 1.23 -5.22 26.18
C GLU A 41 1.88 -5.25 24.78
N ALA A 42 1.29 -5.97 23.82
CA ALA A 42 1.87 -6.12 22.49
C ALA A 42 0.82 -6.24 21.39
N TYR A 43 1.04 -5.54 20.30
CA TYR A 43 0.27 -5.72 19.07
C TYR A 43 0.84 -6.87 18.25
N VAL A 44 0.12 -8.00 18.19
CA VAL A 44 0.51 -9.15 17.39
C VAL A 44 -0.24 -9.08 16.06
N LYS A 45 0.50 -8.97 14.97
CA LYS A 45 -0.05 -8.83 13.61
C LYS A 45 0.40 -9.98 12.73
N PHE A 46 -0.57 -10.71 12.20
CA PHE A 46 -0.36 -11.67 11.13
C PHE A 46 -0.78 -11.03 9.81
N LYS A 47 0.14 -10.94 8.88
CA LYS A 47 -0.13 -10.36 7.57
C LYS A 47 0.56 -11.18 6.49
N GLN A 48 -0.17 -11.49 5.43
CA GLN A 48 0.45 -12.00 4.22
C GLN A 48 1.38 -10.94 3.64
N LEU A 49 2.53 -11.35 3.11
CA LEU A 49 3.45 -10.45 2.47
C LEU A 49 2.77 -9.87 1.23
N ASP A 50 2.44 -8.59 1.29
CA ASP A 50 1.82 -7.86 0.21
C ASP A 50 2.85 -7.02 -0.54
N TYR A 51 2.57 -6.77 -1.82
CA TYR A 51 3.41 -5.93 -2.68
C TYR A 51 3.43 -4.47 -2.20
N GLN A 52 2.38 -4.05 -1.51
CA GLN A 52 2.23 -2.72 -0.92
C GLN A 52 2.31 -2.80 0.59
N ASN A 53 3.36 -2.20 1.16
CA ASN A 53 3.49 -2.10 2.61
C ASN A 53 2.78 -0.84 3.15
N VAL A 54 1.52 -0.65 2.73
CA VAL A 54 0.70 0.49 3.13
C VAL A 54 -0.40 -0.02 4.06
N PRO A 55 -0.71 0.69 5.17
CA PRO A 55 -1.86 0.36 6.00
C PRO A 55 -3.15 0.38 5.18
N SER A 56 -4.07 -0.52 5.48
CA SER A 56 -5.36 -0.58 4.78
C SER A 56 -6.16 0.71 4.95
N LEU A 57 -6.08 1.29 6.15
CA LEU A 57 -6.72 2.54 6.52
C LEU A 57 -5.74 3.43 7.28
N GLU A 58 -5.70 4.69 6.91
CA GLU A 58 -4.84 5.70 7.53
C GLU A 58 -5.58 7.03 7.60
N PHE A 59 -5.66 7.60 8.81
CA PHE A 59 -6.29 8.88 9.07
C PHE A 59 -5.28 9.80 9.74
N ARG A 60 -5.04 10.94 9.15
CA ARG A 60 -4.04 11.91 9.60
C ARG A 60 -4.71 13.14 10.17
N PHE A 61 -4.25 13.56 11.31
CA PHE A 61 -4.64 14.82 11.97
C PHE A 61 -3.45 15.76 12.00
N TYR A 62 -3.62 16.95 11.46
CA TYR A 62 -2.59 17.98 11.42
C TYR A 62 -2.95 19.11 12.37
N GLY A 63 -1.99 19.58 13.17
CA GLY A 63 -2.19 20.69 14.11
C GLY A 63 -0.90 21.08 14.81
N SER A 64 -0.89 22.22 15.47
CA SER A 64 0.25 22.71 16.24
C SER A 64 0.31 22.13 17.65
N ASP A 65 -0.87 21.87 18.24
CA ASP A 65 -1.01 21.42 19.63
C ASP A 65 -1.13 19.91 19.71
N ILE A 66 -0.21 19.28 20.45
CA ILE A 66 -0.13 17.83 20.59
C ILE A 66 -1.28 17.23 21.39
N ASP A 67 -1.72 17.92 22.43
CA ASP A 67 -2.76 17.42 23.31
C ASP A 67 -4.11 17.38 22.58
N SER A 68 -4.38 18.39 21.77
CA SER A 68 -5.56 18.42 20.90
C SER A 68 -5.52 17.33 19.84
N LEU A 69 -4.33 17.08 19.23
CA LEU A 69 -4.15 16.00 18.26
C LEU A 69 -4.38 14.63 18.89
N ARG A 70 -3.84 14.39 20.08
CA ARG A 70 -4.06 13.15 20.83
C ARG A 70 -5.53 12.95 21.16
N ALA A 71 -6.17 13.97 21.73
CA ALA A 71 -7.58 13.87 22.06
C ALA A 71 -8.48 13.59 20.84
N ALA A 72 -8.11 14.10 19.67
CA ALA A 72 -8.81 13.78 18.42
C ALA A 72 -8.53 12.34 17.96
N GLY A 73 -7.28 11.92 17.99
CA GLY A 73 -6.86 10.58 17.63
C GLY A 73 -7.47 9.49 18.51
N ASP A 74 -7.44 9.70 19.84
CA ASP A 74 -8.02 8.79 20.84
C ASP A 74 -9.53 8.61 20.64
N ARG A 75 -10.26 9.71 20.42
CA ARG A 75 -11.70 9.66 20.12
C ARG A 75 -11.97 8.87 18.83
N LEU A 76 -11.16 9.05 17.79
CA LEU A 76 -11.31 8.28 16.57
C LEU A 76 -11.00 6.81 16.81
N MET A 77 -9.87 6.50 17.47
CA MET A 77 -9.49 5.12 17.78
C MET A 77 -10.56 4.38 18.59
N ASP A 78 -11.15 5.04 19.59
CA ASP A 78 -12.24 4.46 20.40
C ASP A 78 -13.47 4.09 19.57
N ARG A 79 -13.78 4.89 18.55
CA ARG A 79 -14.87 4.58 17.61
C ARG A 79 -14.51 3.47 16.65
N MET A 80 -13.28 3.50 16.12
CA MET A 80 -12.79 2.49 15.17
C MET A 80 -12.68 1.11 15.85
N ARG A 81 -12.25 1.02 17.10
CA ARG A 81 -12.16 -0.25 17.86
C ARG A 81 -13.52 -0.93 18.06
N ARG A 82 -14.62 -0.17 17.98
CA ARG A 82 -15.99 -0.73 18.04
C ARG A 82 -16.51 -1.22 16.70
N MET A 83 -15.79 -1.02 15.62
CA MET A 83 -16.16 -1.50 14.29
C MET A 83 -15.68 -2.94 14.11
N PRO A 84 -16.59 -3.90 13.88
CA PRO A 84 -16.23 -5.32 13.77
C PRO A 84 -15.38 -5.64 12.54
N GLU A 85 -15.38 -4.75 11.53
CA GLU A 85 -14.61 -4.88 10.30
C GLU A 85 -13.14 -4.51 10.45
N LEU A 86 -12.76 -3.87 11.57
CA LEU A 86 -11.42 -3.34 11.82
C LEU A 86 -10.65 -4.21 12.81
N MET A 87 -9.32 -4.19 12.65
CA MET A 87 -8.34 -4.76 13.57
C MET A 87 -7.10 -3.86 13.64
N TRP A 88 -6.31 -4.02 14.73
CA TRP A 88 -5.04 -3.30 14.94
C TRP A 88 -5.16 -1.78 14.83
N VAL A 89 -6.20 -1.23 15.45
CA VAL A 89 -6.40 0.23 15.52
C VAL A 89 -5.37 0.82 16.49
N HIS A 90 -4.45 1.62 15.98
CA HIS A 90 -3.40 2.27 16.76
C HIS A 90 -3.01 3.61 16.16
N SER A 91 -2.26 4.39 16.94
CA SER A 91 -1.69 5.68 16.54
C SER A 91 -0.19 5.55 16.34
N ASP A 92 0.40 6.39 15.50
CA ASP A 92 1.84 6.54 15.36
C ASP A 92 2.47 7.33 16.51
N TYR A 93 1.66 8.00 17.34
CA TYR A 93 2.08 8.55 18.61
C TYR A 93 2.00 7.47 19.68
N GLU A 94 3.15 6.86 19.96
CA GLU A 94 3.28 5.89 21.03
C GLU A 94 3.07 6.58 22.40
N ASP A 95 2.74 5.79 23.43
CA ASP A 95 2.64 6.30 24.80
C ASP A 95 3.94 6.97 25.24
N PRO A 96 3.87 8.03 26.06
CA PRO A 96 5.04 8.70 26.58
C PRO A 96 5.95 7.70 27.30
N ARG A 97 7.25 7.82 27.07
CA ARG A 97 8.26 6.98 27.73
C ARG A 97 8.68 7.60 29.05
N ALA A 98 8.80 6.77 30.07
CA ALA A 98 9.47 7.18 31.29
C ALA A 98 10.95 7.46 30.99
N VAL A 99 11.39 8.65 31.26
CA VAL A 99 12.76 9.10 31.08
C VAL A 99 13.32 9.69 32.36
N VAL A 100 14.63 9.78 32.46
CA VAL A 100 15.30 10.56 33.52
C VAL A 100 15.59 11.94 32.92
N ASP A 101 14.89 12.95 33.40
CA ASP A 101 15.14 14.35 33.02
C ASP A 101 16.31 14.90 33.84
N VAL A 102 17.27 15.50 33.15
CA VAL A 102 18.46 16.10 33.75
C VAL A 102 18.50 17.56 33.39
N ARG A 103 18.19 18.42 34.36
CA ARG A 103 18.19 19.88 34.20
C ARG A 103 19.43 20.45 34.81
N LEU A 104 20.39 20.86 33.98
CA LEU A 104 21.59 21.52 34.44
C LEU A 104 21.26 22.87 35.08
N ASP A 105 21.87 23.15 36.24
CA ASP A 105 21.79 24.45 36.87
C ASP A 105 22.50 25.50 35.99
N PRO A 106 21.78 26.57 35.60
CA PRO A 106 22.32 27.55 34.67
C PRO A 106 23.48 28.40 35.26
N VAL A 107 23.69 28.34 36.59
CA VAL A 107 24.74 29.11 37.29
C VAL A 107 25.95 28.22 37.59
N THR A 108 25.74 27.09 38.25
CA THR A 108 26.84 26.24 38.76
C THR A 108 27.48 25.42 37.65
N ALA A 109 26.74 24.91 36.68
CA ALA A 109 27.32 24.11 35.62
C ALA A 109 28.28 24.89 34.72
N PRO A 110 27.94 26.11 34.23
CA PRO A 110 28.90 26.94 33.48
C PRO A 110 30.14 27.39 34.28
N GLN A 111 29.97 27.65 35.56
CA GLN A 111 31.13 28.04 36.44
C GLN A 111 32.18 26.92 36.50
N LEU A 112 31.77 25.68 36.40
CA LEU A 112 32.63 24.52 36.34
C LEU A 112 33.01 24.11 34.91
N GLY A 113 32.65 24.89 33.92
CA GLY A 113 32.91 24.62 32.50
C GLY A 113 32.07 23.48 31.91
N VAL A 114 31.02 23.01 32.63
CA VAL A 114 30.19 21.92 32.15
C VAL A 114 29.06 22.44 31.25
N THR A 115 29.13 22.10 29.99
CA THR A 115 28.07 22.36 29.00
C THR A 115 27.07 21.24 28.91
N ARG A 116 25.89 21.49 28.32
CA ARG A 116 24.87 20.45 28.03
C ARG A 116 25.46 19.30 27.21
N THR A 117 26.24 19.61 26.19
CA THR A 117 26.86 18.60 25.32
C THR A 117 27.81 17.71 26.11
N LEU A 118 28.65 18.32 26.97
CA LEU A 118 29.61 17.59 27.78
C LEU A 118 28.91 16.67 28.80
N ALA A 119 27.87 17.14 29.46
CA ALA A 119 27.03 16.33 30.37
C ALA A 119 26.37 15.19 29.62
N ALA A 120 25.79 15.45 28.43
CA ALA A 120 25.14 14.43 27.60
C ALA A 120 26.14 13.34 27.16
N VAL A 121 27.34 13.71 26.71
CA VAL A 121 28.38 12.75 26.32
C VAL A 121 28.80 11.88 27.50
N ASN A 122 29.06 12.48 28.68
CA ASN A 122 29.41 11.73 29.87
C ASN A 122 28.31 10.78 30.32
N LEU A 123 27.05 11.22 30.27
CA LEU A 123 25.90 10.36 30.56
C LEU A 123 25.74 9.23 29.54
N ALA A 124 25.95 9.50 28.26
CA ALA A 124 25.91 8.49 27.21
C ALA A 124 26.99 7.43 27.43
N LEU A 125 28.21 7.85 27.80
CA LEU A 125 29.34 6.95 28.15
C LEU A 125 29.04 6.14 29.41
N ALA A 126 28.42 6.75 30.41
CA ALA A 126 28.08 6.07 31.67
C ALA A 126 26.89 5.11 31.54
N ALA A 127 25.87 5.49 30.75
CA ALA A 127 24.61 4.77 30.67
C ALA A 127 24.47 3.85 29.45
N GLY A 128 25.21 4.11 28.39
CA GLY A 128 25.09 3.44 27.10
C GLY A 128 26.21 2.46 26.77
N ASP A 129 25.96 1.64 25.78
CA ASP A 129 26.96 0.84 25.10
C ASP A 129 27.56 1.72 23.99
N VAL A 130 28.81 2.14 24.12
CA VAL A 130 29.45 3.04 23.15
C VAL A 130 30.30 2.25 22.17
N PRO A 131 29.98 2.23 20.88
CA PRO A 131 30.82 1.57 19.89
C PRO A 131 32.13 2.34 19.72
N VAL A 132 33.26 1.71 20.03
CA VAL A 132 34.59 2.30 19.93
C VAL A 132 35.37 1.80 18.73
N GLY A 133 34.90 0.73 18.07
CA GLY A 133 35.54 0.16 16.90
C GLY A 133 34.78 -1.01 16.35
N ALA A 134 35.39 -1.68 15.39
CA ALA A 134 34.88 -2.93 14.85
C ALA A 134 36.04 -3.86 14.45
N VAL A 135 35.85 -5.15 14.64
CA VAL A 135 36.74 -6.20 14.17
C VAL A 135 36.00 -6.98 13.07
N TRP A 136 36.72 -7.30 12.01
CA TRP A 136 36.17 -8.11 10.92
C TRP A 136 36.61 -9.55 11.11
N GLU A 137 35.66 -10.46 11.15
CA GLU A 137 35.89 -11.91 11.17
C GLU A 137 35.26 -12.50 9.90
N GLY A 138 36.08 -12.70 8.89
CA GLY A 138 35.60 -13.00 7.54
C GLY A 138 34.73 -11.85 7.00
N ASP A 139 33.48 -12.16 6.62
CA ASP A 139 32.48 -11.17 6.13
C ASP A 139 31.66 -10.52 7.24
N TYR A 140 31.88 -10.90 8.50
CA TYR A 140 31.13 -10.38 9.64
C TYR A 140 31.85 -9.21 10.32
N LYS A 141 31.11 -8.09 10.43
CA LYS A 141 31.56 -6.92 11.18
C LYS A 141 31.13 -7.05 12.64
N LEU A 142 32.05 -7.32 13.54
CA LEU A 142 31.81 -7.41 14.98
C LEU A 142 32.08 -6.06 15.64
N PRO A 143 31.08 -5.37 16.21
CA PRO A 143 31.28 -4.09 16.87
C PRO A 143 32.00 -4.32 18.22
N VAL A 144 33.05 -3.52 18.44
CA VAL A 144 33.70 -3.42 19.76
C VAL A 144 32.99 -2.33 20.54
N VAL A 145 32.39 -2.73 21.67
CA VAL A 145 31.55 -1.82 22.47
C VAL A 145 32.15 -1.63 23.83
N LEU A 146 32.35 -0.38 24.23
CA LEU A 146 32.72 -0.01 25.59
C LEU A 146 31.46 -0.04 26.47
N LYS A 147 31.50 -0.86 27.54
CA LYS A 147 30.41 -0.98 28.52
C LYS A 147 30.89 -0.58 29.90
N ASN A 148 30.01 0.07 30.65
CA ASN A 148 30.21 0.24 32.07
C ASN A 148 29.80 -1.06 32.80
N ASP A 149 30.54 -1.47 33.80
CA ASP A 149 30.34 -2.73 34.53
C ASP A 149 29.14 -2.73 35.51
N VAL A 150 28.27 -1.72 35.41
CA VAL A 150 27.02 -1.72 36.19
C VAL A 150 25.99 -2.61 35.52
N ARG A 151 25.51 -3.65 36.25
CA ARG A 151 24.51 -4.60 35.75
C ARG A 151 23.25 -3.89 35.26
N ARG A 152 22.83 -4.19 34.00
CA ARG A 152 21.56 -3.70 33.46
C ARG A 152 20.41 -4.15 34.33
N GLY A 153 19.63 -3.23 34.88
CA GLY A 153 18.48 -3.50 35.72
C GLY A 153 18.67 -3.16 37.21
N GLU A 154 19.89 -2.89 37.64
CA GLU A 154 20.18 -2.43 39.01
C GLU A 154 20.36 -0.91 39.15
N ARG A 155 20.23 -0.17 38.01
CA ARG A 155 20.42 1.29 38.03
C ARG A 155 19.19 1.98 38.62
N SER A 156 19.40 2.72 39.68
CA SER A 156 18.42 3.58 40.29
C SER A 156 18.54 5.02 39.73
N LEU A 157 17.54 5.85 40.01
CA LEU A 157 17.56 7.27 39.68
C LEU A 157 18.74 8.01 40.36
N SER A 158 19.12 7.54 41.57
CA SER A 158 20.25 8.04 42.32
C SER A 158 21.58 7.79 41.60
N ASP A 159 21.74 6.66 40.91
CA ASP A 159 22.98 6.32 40.21
C ASP A 159 23.26 7.27 39.03
N VAL A 160 22.20 7.81 38.41
CA VAL A 160 22.31 8.84 37.39
C VAL A 160 22.84 10.13 37.99
N GLY A 161 22.33 10.54 39.15
CA GLY A 161 22.79 11.70 39.88
C GLY A 161 24.25 11.58 40.36
N ASP A 162 24.67 10.36 40.68
CA ASP A 162 26.05 10.04 41.13
C ASP A 162 27.05 9.86 39.98
N THR A 163 26.58 9.93 38.72
CA THR A 163 27.48 9.88 37.57
C THR A 163 28.39 11.11 37.53
N TYR A 164 29.69 10.86 37.47
CA TYR A 164 30.68 11.93 37.39
C TYR A 164 30.77 12.53 35.98
N VAL A 165 30.69 13.83 35.90
CA VAL A 165 30.92 14.59 34.67
C VAL A 165 32.28 15.24 34.74
N SER A 166 33.15 14.92 33.79
CA SER A 166 34.47 15.53 33.69
C SER A 166 34.37 16.97 33.15
N SER A 167 34.94 17.92 33.87
CA SER A 167 35.05 19.30 33.43
C SER A 167 36.25 19.46 32.45
N PRO A 168 36.20 20.45 31.53
CA PRO A 168 37.39 20.86 30.74
C PRO A 168 38.52 21.40 31.61
N VAL A 169 38.22 21.77 32.86
CA VAL A 169 39.23 22.21 33.82
C VAL A 169 40.04 20.99 34.32
N PRO A 170 41.34 20.92 34.14
CA PRO A 170 42.13 19.77 34.51
C PRO A 170 41.96 19.36 35.97
N GLY A 171 41.71 18.10 36.22
CA GLY A 171 41.53 17.54 37.58
C GLY A 171 40.18 17.79 38.24
N VAL A 172 39.23 18.43 37.54
CA VAL A 172 37.87 18.65 38.07
C VAL A 172 36.92 17.64 37.48
N SER A 173 36.32 16.81 38.35
CA SER A 173 35.22 15.91 38.00
C SER A 173 34.12 16.04 39.07
N VAL A 174 32.88 16.26 38.66
CA VAL A 174 31.80 16.66 39.55
C VAL A 174 30.65 15.68 39.38
N PRO A 175 30.02 15.17 40.46
CA PRO A 175 28.83 14.36 40.34
C PRO A 175 27.65 15.21 39.83
N LEU A 176 26.85 14.61 38.94
CA LEU A 176 25.78 15.33 38.24
C LEU A 176 24.78 15.98 39.20
N ARG A 177 24.50 15.37 40.35
CA ARG A 177 23.60 15.91 41.40
C ARG A 177 24.01 17.27 41.97
N GLN A 178 25.28 17.66 41.82
CA GLN A 178 25.79 19.00 42.30
C GLN A 178 25.53 20.09 41.29
N ILE A 179 25.35 19.74 40.01
CA ILE A 179 25.24 20.68 38.89
C ILE A 179 23.92 20.54 38.11
N ALA A 180 23.08 19.59 38.51
CA ALA A 180 21.83 19.33 37.83
C ALA A 180 20.76 18.80 38.81
N ASP A 181 19.50 19.12 38.51
CA ASP A 181 18.33 18.47 39.06
C ASP A 181 18.04 17.21 38.23
N VAL A 182 17.91 16.05 38.90
CA VAL A 182 17.70 14.77 38.25
C VAL A 182 16.40 14.16 38.73
N GLY A 183 15.42 14.02 37.87
CA GLY A 183 14.09 13.53 38.23
C GLY A 183 13.47 12.64 37.18
N PRO A 184 12.43 11.88 37.53
CA PRO A 184 11.62 11.13 36.58
C PRO A 184 10.76 12.10 35.78
N ALA A 185 10.64 11.88 34.49
CA ALA A 185 9.73 12.62 33.62
C ALA A 185 9.13 11.71 32.55
N TRP A 186 8.08 12.19 31.93
CA TRP A 186 7.52 11.55 30.75
C TRP A 186 7.92 12.36 29.52
N SER A 187 8.41 11.70 28.51
CA SER A 187 8.79 12.31 27.24
C SER A 187 8.09 11.63 26.08
N GLU A 188 7.74 12.41 25.10
CA GLU A 188 7.23 11.87 23.84
C GLU A 188 8.25 10.93 23.20
N SER A 189 7.80 9.73 22.85
CA SER A 189 8.68 8.73 22.22
C SER A 189 9.00 9.09 20.78
N LYS A 190 8.04 9.72 20.08
CA LYS A 190 8.14 10.09 18.67
C LYS A 190 7.28 11.32 18.39
N ILE A 191 7.82 12.27 17.67
CA ILE A 191 7.10 13.42 17.14
C ILE A 191 7.16 13.36 15.62
N VAL A 192 6.01 13.22 14.97
CA VAL A 192 5.91 13.12 13.52
C VAL A 192 5.54 14.48 12.94
N HIS A 193 6.25 14.88 11.89
CA HIS A 193 5.90 16.03 11.08
C HIS A 193 5.74 15.59 9.63
N ARG A 194 4.68 16.07 8.99
CA ARG A 194 4.46 15.92 7.54
C ARG A 194 4.21 17.31 6.95
N ASN A 195 4.94 17.64 5.89
CA ASN A 195 4.88 18.98 5.24
C ASN A 195 5.10 20.14 6.24
N GLY A 196 6.00 19.95 7.22
CA GLY A 196 6.34 20.98 8.21
C GLY A 196 5.34 21.13 9.37
N MET A 197 4.19 20.47 9.34
CA MET A 197 3.20 20.47 10.42
C MET A 197 3.27 19.18 11.23
N ARG A 198 2.96 19.25 12.52
CA ARG A 198 2.78 18.05 13.33
C ARG A 198 1.62 17.24 12.79
N CYS A 199 1.83 15.94 12.71
CA CYS A 199 0.87 14.99 12.19
C CYS A 199 0.75 13.81 13.15
N LEU A 200 -0.48 13.53 13.60
CA LEU A 200 -0.82 12.30 14.27
C LEU A 200 -1.58 11.41 13.31
N THR A 201 -1.11 10.19 13.17
CA THR A 201 -1.71 9.22 12.23
C THR A 201 -2.34 8.08 12.99
N VAL A 202 -3.64 7.87 12.76
CA VAL A 202 -4.37 6.69 13.23
C VAL A 202 -4.42 5.68 12.08
N THR A 203 -3.94 4.48 12.34
CA THR A 203 -3.93 3.39 11.37
C THR A 203 -4.78 2.23 11.84
N ALA A 204 -5.38 1.52 10.89
CA ALA A 204 -6.07 0.27 11.14
C ALA A 204 -5.95 -0.65 9.93
N ASP A 205 -6.05 -1.94 10.17
CA ASP A 205 -6.20 -2.91 9.09
C ASP A 205 -7.63 -3.45 9.03
N LEU A 206 -8.01 -3.86 7.84
CA LEU A 206 -9.30 -4.48 7.58
C LEU A 206 -9.24 -5.97 7.87
N LYS A 207 -10.28 -6.50 8.49
CA LYS A 207 -10.50 -7.95 8.54
C LYS A 207 -10.73 -8.50 7.13
N ARG A 208 -10.39 -9.77 6.93
CA ARG A 208 -10.56 -10.44 5.64
C ARG A 208 -12.03 -10.35 5.18
N GLY A 209 -12.23 -10.02 3.91
CA GLY A 209 -13.56 -9.84 3.31
C GLY A 209 -14.23 -8.48 3.56
N ALA A 210 -13.65 -7.61 4.40
CA ALA A 210 -14.18 -6.26 4.59
C ALA A 210 -13.87 -5.37 3.38
N ASN A 211 -14.82 -4.51 3.01
CA ASN A 211 -14.66 -3.60 1.87
C ASN A 211 -14.05 -2.26 2.33
N ALA A 212 -12.81 -2.00 1.91
CA ALA A 212 -12.04 -0.81 2.27
C ALA A 212 -12.78 0.50 1.96
N MET A 213 -13.37 0.61 0.78
CA MET A 213 -14.05 1.85 0.35
C MET A 213 -15.28 2.15 1.21
N ARG A 214 -16.07 1.12 1.57
CA ARG A 214 -17.24 1.28 2.44
C ARG A 214 -16.83 1.70 3.85
N VAL A 215 -15.79 1.09 4.39
CA VAL A 215 -15.29 1.40 5.73
C VAL A 215 -14.69 2.80 5.76
N ASN A 216 -13.88 3.19 4.75
CA ASN A 216 -13.34 4.55 4.62
C ASN A 216 -14.45 5.60 4.57
N SER A 217 -15.49 5.39 3.74
CA SER A 217 -16.62 6.33 3.64
C SER A 217 -17.33 6.48 4.98
N ARG A 218 -17.54 5.37 5.71
CA ARG A 218 -18.19 5.38 7.01
C ARG A 218 -17.36 6.11 8.07
N ILE A 219 -16.04 5.96 8.06
CA ILE A 219 -15.15 6.66 9.00
C ILE A 219 -15.05 8.14 8.64
N SER A 220 -14.98 8.50 7.35
CA SER A 220 -15.03 9.92 6.93
C SER A 220 -16.33 10.60 7.42
N GLU A 221 -17.47 9.93 7.23
CA GLU A 221 -18.75 10.43 7.70
C GLU A 221 -18.79 10.59 9.24
N LEU A 222 -18.14 9.66 9.96
CA LEU A 222 -18.01 9.71 11.42
C LEU A 222 -17.13 10.90 11.86
N ILE A 223 -16.02 11.15 11.15
CA ILE A 223 -15.15 12.30 11.42
C ILE A 223 -15.91 13.61 11.18
N ASP A 224 -16.63 13.72 10.07
CA ASP A 224 -17.31 14.95 9.67
C ASP A 224 -18.52 15.27 10.55
N LYS A 225 -19.25 14.24 11.02
CA LYS A 225 -20.53 14.43 11.74
C LYS A 225 -20.44 14.28 13.26
N GLU A 226 -19.59 13.38 13.75
CA GLU A 226 -19.56 13.02 15.16
C GLU A 226 -18.31 13.51 15.89
N LEU A 227 -17.17 13.69 15.20
CA LEU A 227 -15.98 14.21 15.82
C LEU A 227 -16.01 15.75 15.82
N THR A 228 -16.24 16.33 16.98
CA THR A 228 -16.02 17.76 17.19
C THR A 228 -14.52 18.00 17.23
N LEU A 229 -13.95 18.37 16.09
CA LEU A 229 -12.52 18.68 16.00
C LEU A 229 -12.26 20.08 16.57
N PRO A 230 -11.24 20.26 17.41
CA PRO A 230 -10.82 21.59 17.86
C PRO A 230 -10.42 22.48 16.67
N ALA A 231 -10.60 23.79 16.83
CA ALA A 231 -10.19 24.75 15.83
C ALA A 231 -8.69 24.63 15.54
N GLY A 232 -8.32 24.56 14.25
CA GLY A 232 -6.92 24.44 13.83
C GLY A 232 -6.43 23.01 13.59
N ILE A 233 -7.29 22.00 13.72
CA ILE A 233 -6.99 20.62 13.28
C ILE A 233 -7.55 20.41 11.88
N ALA A 234 -6.67 20.01 10.94
CA ALA A 234 -7.02 19.53 9.62
C ALA A 234 -6.94 18.00 9.57
N THR A 235 -7.75 17.37 8.73
CA THR A 235 -7.78 15.93 8.55
C THR A 235 -7.48 15.54 7.12
N GLU A 236 -6.81 14.42 6.91
CA GLU A 236 -6.50 13.85 5.61
C GLU A 236 -6.61 12.33 5.66
N LEU A 237 -7.15 11.74 4.60
CA LEU A 237 -7.19 10.29 4.41
C LEU A 237 -5.90 9.84 3.72
N GLY A 238 -5.29 8.81 4.25
CA GLY A 238 -4.07 8.21 3.72
C GLY A 238 -4.19 6.72 3.48
N GLY A 239 -3.03 6.04 3.45
CA GLY A 239 -2.96 4.60 3.28
C GLY A 239 -3.35 4.14 1.87
N ALA A 240 -4.04 3.01 1.79
CA ALA A 240 -4.49 2.45 0.52
C ALA A 240 -5.40 3.42 -0.26
N TYR A 241 -6.20 4.24 0.45
CA TYR A 241 -7.06 5.24 -0.17
C TYR A 241 -6.28 6.33 -0.91
N GLU A 242 -5.22 6.86 -0.30
CA GLU A 242 -4.34 7.86 -0.93
C GLU A 242 -3.68 7.27 -2.18
N PHE A 243 -3.17 6.03 -2.06
CA PHE A 243 -2.57 5.33 -3.19
C PHE A 243 -3.57 5.12 -4.34
N ASP A 244 -4.79 4.69 -4.04
CA ASP A 244 -5.84 4.51 -5.05
C ASP A 244 -6.22 5.85 -5.70
N TRP A 245 -6.36 6.92 -4.90
CA TRP A 245 -6.72 8.25 -5.40
C TRP A 245 -5.61 8.88 -6.24
N GLU A 246 -4.34 8.63 -5.93
CA GLU A 246 -3.21 9.09 -6.74
C GLU A 246 -3.03 8.26 -8.02
N THR A 247 -3.40 6.99 -8.00
CA THR A 247 -3.12 6.04 -9.08
C THR A 247 -4.30 5.91 -10.06
N ILE A 248 -5.53 5.84 -9.58
CA ILE A 248 -6.72 5.59 -10.41
C ILE A 248 -7.00 6.73 -11.41
N PRO A 249 -7.00 8.03 -11.02
CA PRO A 249 -7.30 9.11 -11.95
C PRO A 249 -6.33 9.22 -13.14
N PRO A 250 -4.99 9.13 -12.96
CA PRO A 250 -4.06 9.09 -14.08
C PRO A 250 -4.30 7.90 -15.02
N ILE A 251 -4.60 6.71 -14.48
CA ILE A 251 -4.92 5.53 -15.28
C ILE A 251 -6.24 5.74 -16.05
N ALA A 252 -7.27 6.26 -15.39
CA ALA A 252 -8.56 6.53 -16.01
C ALA A 252 -8.45 7.60 -17.12
N SER A 253 -7.68 8.65 -16.89
CA SER A 253 -7.41 9.68 -17.90
C SER A 253 -6.61 9.11 -19.08
N GLY A 254 -5.57 8.32 -18.82
CA GLY A 254 -4.80 7.63 -19.86
C GLY A 254 -5.67 6.66 -20.68
N LEU A 255 -6.54 5.89 -20.03
CA LEU A 255 -7.49 5.01 -20.69
C LEU A 255 -8.48 5.80 -21.57
N THR A 256 -9.02 6.90 -21.04
CA THR A 256 -9.93 7.78 -21.80
C THR A 256 -9.26 8.36 -23.03
N ILE A 257 -8.05 8.87 -22.89
CA ILE A 257 -7.26 9.40 -24.03
C ILE A 257 -7.01 8.29 -25.05
N SER A 258 -6.63 7.09 -24.60
CA SER A 258 -6.42 5.94 -25.47
C SER A 258 -7.67 5.55 -26.23
N LEU A 259 -8.84 5.54 -25.57
CA LEU A 259 -10.13 5.26 -26.23
C LEU A 259 -10.47 6.30 -27.27
N VAL A 260 -10.21 7.58 -27.01
CA VAL A 260 -10.41 8.66 -27.97
C VAL A 260 -9.49 8.50 -29.18
N ILE A 261 -8.22 8.20 -28.97
CA ILE A 261 -7.26 7.94 -30.05
C ILE A 261 -7.69 6.74 -30.88
N ILE A 262 -8.09 5.64 -30.24
CA ILE A 262 -8.61 4.43 -30.90
C ILE A 262 -9.86 4.76 -31.72
N PHE A 263 -10.77 5.55 -31.18
CA PHE A 263 -11.98 5.99 -31.89
C PHE A 263 -11.65 6.74 -33.18
N PHE A 264 -10.77 7.74 -33.11
CA PHE A 264 -10.36 8.50 -34.29
C PHE A 264 -9.58 7.64 -35.29
N PHE A 265 -8.69 6.74 -34.81
CA PHE A 265 -7.97 5.83 -35.66
C PHE A 265 -8.92 4.91 -36.45
N ILE A 266 -9.92 4.34 -35.78
CA ILE A 266 -10.94 3.50 -36.42
C ILE A 266 -11.78 4.32 -37.40
N LEU A 267 -12.17 5.55 -37.02
CA LEU A 267 -12.96 6.44 -37.85
C LEU A 267 -12.22 6.81 -39.15
N VAL A 268 -10.94 7.15 -39.07
CA VAL A 268 -10.11 7.46 -40.24
C VAL A 268 -9.93 6.22 -41.12
N ASN A 269 -9.73 5.04 -40.53
CA ASN A 269 -9.55 3.79 -41.27
C ASN A 269 -10.80 3.39 -42.05
N PHE A 270 -11.97 3.40 -41.42
CA PHE A 270 -13.22 2.96 -42.06
C PHE A 270 -14.00 4.08 -42.73
N ARG A 271 -13.74 5.34 -42.36
CA ARG A 271 -14.46 6.53 -42.84
C ARG A 271 -15.99 6.44 -42.67
N LYS A 272 -16.44 5.69 -41.64
CA LYS A 272 -17.85 5.42 -41.37
C LYS A 272 -18.12 5.42 -39.89
N PHE A 273 -18.93 6.34 -39.42
CA PHE A 273 -19.26 6.53 -38.01
C PHE A 273 -19.96 5.30 -37.40
N GLY A 274 -20.90 4.70 -38.15
CA GLY A 274 -21.64 3.53 -37.66
C GLY A 274 -20.76 2.31 -37.36
N ILE A 275 -19.78 2.02 -38.22
CA ILE A 275 -18.79 0.95 -37.97
C ILE A 275 -17.95 1.26 -36.76
N THR A 276 -17.47 2.48 -36.65
CA THR A 276 -16.66 2.93 -35.50
C THR A 276 -17.41 2.73 -34.19
N LEU A 277 -18.68 3.09 -34.13
CA LEU A 277 -19.53 2.94 -32.95
C LEU A 277 -19.73 1.46 -32.57
N VAL A 278 -19.93 0.58 -33.54
CA VAL A 278 -20.08 -0.86 -33.29
C VAL A 278 -18.79 -1.48 -32.78
N VAL A 279 -17.64 -1.06 -33.32
CA VAL A 279 -16.33 -1.51 -32.80
C VAL A 279 -16.15 -1.07 -31.35
N MET A 280 -16.44 0.19 -31.03
CA MET A 280 -16.34 0.68 -29.65
C MET A 280 -17.30 -0.05 -28.70
N ALA A 281 -18.55 -0.28 -29.13
CA ALA A 281 -19.53 -1.04 -28.34
C ALA A 281 -19.08 -2.50 -28.08
N SER A 282 -18.45 -3.12 -29.09
CA SER A 282 -17.93 -4.49 -28.96
C SER A 282 -16.81 -4.59 -27.91
N MET A 283 -16.00 -3.55 -27.72
CA MET A 283 -14.98 -3.53 -26.68
C MET A 283 -15.59 -3.65 -25.28
N SER A 284 -16.65 -2.88 -25.01
CA SER A 284 -17.34 -2.93 -23.71
C SER A 284 -17.95 -4.32 -23.45
N LEU A 285 -18.48 -4.97 -24.49
CA LEU A 285 -19.08 -6.30 -24.37
C LEU A 285 -18.02 -7.38 -24.07
N CYS A 286 -16.82 -7.23 -24.62
CA CYS A 286 -15.73 -8.19 -24.37
C CYS A 286 -15.16 -8.07 -22.91
N LEU A 287 -15.25 -6.92 -22.27
CA LEU A 287 -14.87 -6.75 -20.86
C LEU A 287 -15.71 -7.64 -19.94
N PHE A 288 -16.95 -7.96 -20.33
CA PHE A 288 -17.81 -8.86 -19.56
C PHE A 288 -17.17 -10.23 -19.37
N GLY A 289 -16.53 -10.80 -20.41
CA GLY A 289 -15.83 -12.08 -20.30
C GLY A 289 -14.70 -12.06 -19.26
N ALA A 290 -13.97 -10.97 -19.18
CA ALA A 290 -12.91 -10.80 -18.21
C ALA A 290 -13.43 -10.66 -16.76
N VAL A 291 -14.52 -9.91 -16.57
CA VAL A 291 -15.18 -9.78 -15.25
C VAL A 291 -15.72 -11.13 -14.76
N VAL A 292 -16.35 -11.91 -15.66
CA VAL A 292 -16.82 -13.26 -15.33
C VAL A 292 -15.63 -14.16 -14.95
N GLY A 293 -14.53 -14.09 -15.69
CA GLY A 293 -13.32 -14.87 -15.39
C GLY A 293 -12.73 -14.55 -14.01
N LEU A 294 -12.62 -13.27 -13.67
CA LEU A 294 -12.16 -12.82 -12.34
C LEU A 294 -13.10 -13.32 -11.24
N ARG A 295 -14.40 -13.28 -11.48
CA ARG A 295 -15.41 -13.73 -10.49
C ARG A 295 -15.37 -15.24 -10.26
N ILE A 296 -15.12 -16.04 -11.32
CA ILE A 296 -14.98 -17.50 -11.21
C ILE A 296 -13.70 -17.88 -10.45
N ALA A 297 -12.64 -17.09 -10.63
CA ALA A 297 -11.36 -17.32 -9.98
C ALA A 297 -11.26 -16.65 -8.59
N ASP A 298 -12.34 -16.08 -8.09
CA ASP A 298 -12.48 -15.40 -6.80
C ASP A 298 -11.53 -14.22 -6.57
N PHE A 299 -11.13 -13.56 -7.66
CA PHE A 299 -10.34 -12.33 -7.59
C PHE A 299 -11.23 -11.08 -7.67
N THR A 300 -10.86 -10.07 -6.88
CA THR A 300 -11.50 -8.74 -6.94
C THR A 300 -10.96 -7.91 -8.10
N ILE A 301 -11.78 -6.95 -8.58
CA ILE A 301 -11.33 -5.98 -9.55
C ILE A 301 -10.44 -4.97 -8.82
N GLY A 302 -9.14 -5.04 -9.08
CA GLY A 302 -8.13 -4.16 -8.52
C GLY A 302 -7.26 -3.53 -9.62
N LEU A 303 -6.22 -2.80 -9.21
CA LEU A 303 -5.28 -2.13 -10.12
C LEU A 303 -4.67 -3.09 -11.16
N THR A 304 -4.30 -4.29 -10.72
CA THR A 304 -3.71 -5.32 -11.58
C THR A 304 -4.69 -5.84 -12.63
N SER A 305 -5.96 -6.05 -12.26
CA SER A 305 -7.01 -6.41 -13.22
C SER A 305 -7.23 -5.33 -14.28
N VAL A 306 -7.16 -4.04 -13.88
CA VAL A 306 -7.27 -2.90 -14.82
C VAL A 306 -6.15 -2.93 -15.85
N LEU A 307 -4.93 -3.28 -15.46
CA LEU A 307 -3.81 -3.47 -16.39
C LEU A 307 -4.10 -4.57 -17.42
N GLY A 308 -4.71 -5.69 -16.96
CA GLY A 308 -5.20 -6.75 -17.83
C GLY A 308 -6.28 -6.27 -18.79
N PHE A 309 -7.23 -5.44 -18.33
CA PHE A 309 -8.25 -4.83 -19.20
C PHE A 309 -7.66 -3.96 -20.29
N ILE A 310 -6.68 -3.10 -20.00
CA ILE A 310 -6.01 -2.25 -20.99
C ILE A 310 -5.37 -3.10 -22.09
N THR A 311 -4.66 -4.16 -21.69
CA THR A 311 -4.04 -5.10 -22.62
C THR A 311 -5.08 -5.80 -23.50
N LEU A 312 -6.18 -6.25 -22.87
CA LEU A 312 -7.28 -6.91 -23.57
C LEU A 312 -7.95 -6.01 -24.60
N LEU A 313 -8.18 -4.73 -24.27
CA LEU A 313 -8.76 -3.75 -25.19
C LEU A 313 -7.95 -3.62 -26.49
N GLY A 314 -6.62 -3.53 -26.39
CA GLY A 314 -5.74 -3.47 -27.56
C GLY A 314 -5.85 -4.72 -28.44
N MET A 315 -5.95 -5.90 -27.84
CA MET A 315 -6.11 -7.17 -28.56
C MET A 315 -7.47 -7.24 -29.29
N ILE A 316 -8.55 -6.82 -28.64
CA ILE A 316 -9.90 -6.83 -29.22
C ILE A 316 -9.97 -5.91 -30.42
N VAL A 317 -9.48 -4.67 -30.28
CA VAL A 317 -9.48 -3.68 -31.38
C VAL A 317 -8.80 -4.23 -32.62
N ARG A 318 -7.63 -4.81 -32.45
CA ARG A 318 -6.89 -5.45 -33.56
C ARG A 318 -7.72 -6.52 -34.27
N ASN A 319 -8.35 -7.43 -33.51
CA ASN A 319 -9.14 -8.53 -34.07
C ASN A 319 -10.37 -8.01 -34.84
N VAL A 320 -11.05 -7.01 -34.28
CA VAL A 320 -12.24 -6.41 -34.91
C VAL A 320 -11.89 -5.65 -36.18
N ILE A 321 -10.82 -4.85 -36.15
CA ILE A 321 -10.35 -4.11 -37.34
C ILE A 321 -10.04 -5.07 -38.47
N LEU A 322 -9.26 -6.14 -38.23
CA LEU A 322 -8.89 -7.12 -39.23
C LEU A 322 -10.10 -7.81 -39.88
N MET A 323 -11.13 -8.09 -39.09
CA MET A 323 -12.35 -8.71 -39.59
C MET A 323 -13.18 -7.75 -40.44
N TYR A 324 -13.43 -6.53 -39.94
CA TYR A 324 -14.23 -5.53 -40.65
C TYR A 324 -13.54 -4.99 -41.88
N GLN A 325 -12.21 -4.83 -41.85
CA GLN A 325 -11.45 -4.46 -43.02
C GLN A 325 -11.61 -5.48 -44.14
N HIS A 326 -11.52 -6.77 -43.83
CA HIS A 326 -11.74 -7.83 -44.81
C HIS A 326 -13.18 -7.78 -45.40
N ALA A 327 -14.18 -7.55 -44.55
CA ALA A 327 -15.57 -7.41 -45.01
C ALA A 327 -15.77 -6.18 -45.93
N GLU A 328 -15.17 -5.04 -45.59
CA GLU A 328 -15.22 -3.82 -46.39
C GLU A 328 -14.51 -3.99 -47.75
N ASP A 329 -13.35 -4.64 -47.75
CA ASP A 329 -12.61 -4.94 -48.98
C ASP A 329 -13.43 -5.82 -49.93
N LYS A 330 -14.06 -6.89 -49.45
CA LYS A 330 -14.95 -7.73 -50.23
C LYS A 330 -16.17 -6.99 -50.76
N ARG A 331 -16.72 -6.09 -49.97
CA ARG A 331 -17.85 -5.26 -50.36
C ARG A 331 -17.49 -4.21 -51.40
N LYS A 332 -16.33 -3.55 -51.26
CA LYS A 332 -15.88 -2.50 -52.20
C LYS A 332 -15.29 -3.04 -53.50
N VAL A 333 -14.46 -4.07 -53.41
CA VAL A 333 -13.76 -4.61 -54.57
C VAL A 333 -14.59 -5.64 -55.32
N CYS A 334 -15.28 -6.53 -54.61
CA CYS A 334 -16.04 -7.63 -55.19
C CYS A 334 -17.56 -7.30 -55.31
N HIS A 335 -18.01 -6.12 -54.86
CA HIS A 335 -19.42 -5.71 -54.86
C HIS A 335 -20.38 -6.67 -54.16
N TRP A 336 -19.89 -7.39 -53.15
CA TRP A 336 -20.70 -8.35 -52.39
C TRP A 336 -21.71 -7.64 -51.50
N SER A 337 -22.86 -8.30 -51.26
CA SER A 337 -23.82 -7.83 -50.26
C SER A 337 -23.16 -7.83 -48.87
N GLY A 338 -23.61 -6.93 -48.00
CA GLY A 338 -23.08 -6.81 -46.65
C GLY A 338 -23.14 -8.15 -45.86
N ARG A 339 -24.16 -8.97 -46.13
CA ARG A 339 -24.35 -10.28 -45.50
C ARG A 339 -23.31 -11.31 -45.97
N LEU A 340 -23.05 -11.40 -47.28
CA LEU A 340 -22.03 -12.30 -47.84
C LEU A 340 -20.62 -11.88 -47.42
N ALA A 341 -20.32 -10.60 -47.48
CA ALA A 341 -19.03 -10.05 -47.04
C ALA A 341 -18.76 -10.33 -45.54
N ALA A 342 -19.77 -10.17 -44.68
CA ALA A 342 -19.66 -10.49 -43.24
C ALA A 342 -19.43 -11.99 -43.02
N TYR A 343 -20.13 -12.84 -43.73
CA TYR A 343 -19.97 -14.32 -43.63
C TYR A 343 -18.58 -14.76 -44.03
N ASP A 344 -18.08 -14.31 -45.22
CA ASP A 344 -16.72 -14.65 -45.70
C ASP A 344 -15.64 -14.09 -44.76
N ALA A 345 -15.83 -12.87 -44.21
CA ALA A 345 -14.90 -12.29 -43.24
C ALA A 345 -14.84 -13.13 -41.96
N GLY A 346 -15.99 -13.52 -41.41
CA GLY A 346 -16.05 -14.42 -40.27
C GLY A 346 -15.33 -15.75 -40.53
N LYS A 347 -15.62 -16.40 -41.66
CA LYS A 347 -15.05 -17.70 -42.02
C LYS A 347 -13.53 -17.64 -42.24
N ARG A 348 -13.03 -16.65 -42.98
CA ARG A 348 -11.59 -16.56 -43.33
C ARG A 348 -10.74 -15.99 -42.19
N ARG A 349 -11.27 -15.11 -41.38
CA ARG A 349 -10.54 -14.48 -40.26
C ARG A 349 -10.64 -15.26 -38.97
N MET A 350 -11.53 -16.23 -38.85
CA MET A 350 -11.70 -17.05 -37.64
C MET A 350 -10.39 -17.73 -37.23
N VAL A 351 -9.68 -18.40 -38.18
CA VAL A 351 -8.47 -19.14 -37.85
C VAL A 351 -7.33 -18.22 -37.38
N PRO A 352 -7.00 -17.12 -38.07
CA PRO A 352 -5.96 -16.19 -37.57
C PRO A 352 -6.30 -15.58 -36.23
N ILE A 353 -7.57 -15.19 -35.98
CA ILE A 353 -8.02 -14.60 -34.70
C ILE A 353 -7.94 -15.66 -33.60
N PHE A 354 -8.40 -16.89 -33.87
CA PHE A 354 -8.28 -18.01 -32.94
C PHE A 354 -6.82 -18.25 -32.55
N LEU A 355 -5.93 -18.35 -33.54
CA LEU A 355 -4.51 -18.65 -33.32
C LEU A 355 -3.86 -17.55 -32.43
N THR A 356 -4.10 -16.28 -32.75
CA THR A 356 -3.52 -15.17 -31.97
C THR A 356 -4.08 -15.10 -30.56
N THR A 357 -5.36 -15.38 -30.38
CA THR A 357 -5.97 -15.41 -29.04
C THR A 357 -5.50 -16.61 -28.24
N ALA A 358 -5.39 -17.79 -28.89
CA ALA A 358 -4.90 -19.00 -28.24
C ALA A 358 -3.43 -18.88 -27.81
N THR A 359 -2.56 -18.31 -28.65
CA THR A 359 -1.15 -18.09 -28.28
C THR A 359 -1.03 -17.11 -27.11
N THR A 360 -1.82 -16.05 -27.09
CA THR A 360 -1.82 -15.12 -25.95
C THR A 360 -2.38 -15.79 -24.69
N ALA A 361 -3.48 -16.54 -24.80
CA ALA A 361 -4.07 -17.25 -23.68
C ALA A 361 -3.08 -18.27 -23.06
N VAL A 362 -2.40 -19.05 -23.90
CA VAL A 362 -1.36 -19.99 -23.43
C VAL A 362 -0.17 -19.26 -22.82
N GLY A 363 0.22 -18.11 -23.40
CA GLY A 363 1.33 -17.29 -22.90
C GLY A 363 1.10 -16.72 -21.48
N VAL A 364 -0.15 -16.50 -21.07
CA VAL A 364 -0.47 -15.99 -19.73
C VAL A 364 -0.74 -17.07 -18.68
N VAL A 365 -0.83 -18.36 -19.09
CA VAL A 365 -1.05 -19.48 -18.16
C VAL A 365 0.01 -19.57 -17.06
N PRO A 366 1.32 -19.40 -17.32
CA PRO A 366 2.31 -19.39 -16.26
C PRO A 366 2.10 -18.29 -15.22
N MET A 367 1.56 -17.12 -15.64
CA MET A 367 1.23 -16.02 -14.70
C MET A 367 0.05 -16.39 -13.81
N MET A 368 -0.91 -17.15 -14.32
CA MET A 368 -2.09 -17.59 -13.53
C MET A 368 -1.71 -18.69 -12.53
N LEU A 369 -0.83 -19.61 -12.92
CA LEU A 369 -0.45 -20.78 -12.11
C LEU A 369 0.71 -20.49 -11.15
N GLY A 370 1.42 -19.38 -11.32
CA GLY A 370 2.61 -19.03 -10.53
C GLY A 370 2.32 -18.60 -9.10
N GLY A 371 1.06 -18.62 -8.63
CA GLY A 371 0.68 -18.32 -7.25
C GLY A 371 0.87 -16.83 -6.84
N SER A 372 1.18 -15.94 -7.77
CA SER A 372 1.36 -14.52 -7.48
C SER A 372 0.02 -13.80 -7.43
N THR A 373 -0.33 -13.26 -6.27
CA THR A 373 -1.54 -12.43 -6.09
C THR A 373 -1.55 -11.16 -6.94
N PHE A 374 -0.37 -10.72 -7.39
CA PHE A 374 -0.23 -9.57 -8.28
C PHE A 374 -0.44 -9.93 -9.77
N TRP A 375 0.20 -11.02 -10.25
CA TRP A 375 0.18 -11.37 -11.66
C TRP A 375 -1.01 -12.26 -12.07
N ALA A 376 -1.57 -13.03 -11.14
CA ALA A 376 -2.70 -13.92 -11.44
C ALA A 376 -3.94 -13.15 -11.93
N PRO A 377 -4.38 -12.02 -11.32
CA PRO A 377 -5.54 -11.28 -11.83
C PRO A 377 -5.33 -10.72 -13.25
N VAL A 378 -4.09 -10.30 -13.59
CA VAL A 378 -3.73 -9.86 -14.94
C VAL A 378 -3.89 -11.01 -15.94
N GLY A 379 -3.31 -12.17 -15.61
CA GLY A 379 -3.37 -13.37 -16.45
C GLY A 379 -4.80 -13.84 -16.67
N ILE A 380 -5.60 -13.92 -15.60
CA ILE A 380 -7.01 -14.33 -15.65
C ILE A 380 -7.84 -13.37 -16.51
N THR A 381 -7.63 -12.06 -16.35
CA THR A 381 -8.32 -11.04 -17.14
C THR A 381 -8.06 -11.19 -18.63
N ILE A 382 -6.78 -11.38 -19.01
CA ILE A 382 -6.38 -11.58 -20.41
C ILE A 382 -6.89 -12.90 -20.94
N PHE A 383 -6.78 -13.98 -20.17
CA PHE A 383 -7.20 -15.32 -20.57
C PHE A 383 -8.73 -15.39 -20.78
N ALA A 384 -9.49 -15.10 -19.75
CA ALA A 384 -10.96 -15.19 -19.80
C ALA A 384 -11.57 -14.14 -20.75
N GLY A 385 -11.02 -12.90 -20.72
CA GLY A 385 -11.43 -11.84 -21.64
C GLY A 385 -11.08 -12.18 -23.10
N GLY A 386 -9.91 -12.79 -23.33
CA GLY A 386 -9.49 -13.28 -24.64
C GLY A 386 -10.44 -14.32 -25.21
N ILE A 387 -10.80 -15.34 -24.42
CA ILE A 387 -11.79 -16.38 -24.82
C ILE A 387 -13.17 -15.74 -25.06
N GLY A 388 -13.62 -14.89 -24.16
CA GLY A 388 -14.89 -14.16 -24.33
C GLY A 388 -14.91 -13.30 -25.58
N SER A 389 -13.80 -12.59 -25.85
CA SER A 389 -13.65 -11.78 -27.07
C SER A 389 -13.66 -12.62 -28.34
N LEU A 390 -13.04 -13.79 -28.33
CA LEU A 390 -13.05 -14.71 -29.49
C LEU A 390 -14.47 -15.12 -29.85
N ILE A 391 -15.27 -15.55 -28.87
CA ILE A 391 -16.66 -15.93 -29.09
C ILE A 391 -17.46 -14.76 -29.66
N LEU A 392 -17.32 -13.57 -29.06
CA LEU A 392 -18.05 -12.38 -29.49
C LEU A 392 -17.65 -11.90 -30.89
N VAL A 393 -16.33 -11.88 -31.17
CA VAL A 393 -15.82 -11.45 -32.48
C VAL A 393 -16.28 -12.37 -33.60
N VAL A 394 -16.27 -13.69 -33.37
CA VAL A 394 -16.63 -14.66 -34.40
C VAL A 394 -18.15 -14.76 -34.62
N THR A 395 -18.96 -14.57 -33.55
CA THR A 395 -20.42 -14.76 -33.63
C THR A 395 -21.20 -13.46 -33.81
N ILE A 396 -20.96 -12.50 -32.96
CA ILE A 396 -21.78 -11.26 -32.87
C ILE A 396 -21.36 -10.21 -33.90
N LEU A 397 -20.06 -10.02 -34.13
CA LEU A 397 -19.60 -8.97 -35.01
C LEU A 397 -19.99 -9.15 -36.49
N PRO A 398 -19.97 -10.34 -37.09
CA PRO A 398 -20.48 -10.53 -38.45
C PRO A 398 -21.97 -10.21 -38.58
N VAL A 399 -22.74 -10.54 -37.54
CA VAL A 399 -24.19 -10.25 -37.52
C VAL A 399 -24.43 -8.73 -37.43
N LEU A 400 -23.71 -8.02 -36.54
CA LEU A 400 -23.82 -6.58 -36.43
C LEU A 400 -23.42 -5.87 -37.72
N TYR A 401 -22.32 -6.31 -38.36
CA TYR A 401 -21.91 -5.77 -39.66
C TYR A 401 -23.00 -5.97 -40.73
N SER A 402 -23.60 -7.16 -40.79
CA SER A 402 -24.65 -7.45 -41.75
C SER A 402 -25.92 -6.61 -41.58
N LYS A 403 -26.21 -6.16 -40.34
CA LYS A 403 -27.34 -5.28 -40.03
C LYS A 403 -27.09 -3.82 -40.38
N ILE A 404 -25.84 -3.34 -40.33
CA ILE A 404 -25.45 -2.00 -40.73
C ILE A 404 -25.60 -1.80 -42.26
N TYR A 405 -25.39 -2.86 -43.02
CA TYR A 405 -25.43 -2.88 -44.48
C TYR A 405 -26.60 -3.69 -45.03
N LYS A 406 -27.76 -3.53 -44.45
CA LYS A 406 -29.02 -4.05 -44.98
C LYS A 406 -29.43 -3.36 -46.26
#